data_c2e9d7d7930e2a128ae8c8cd418c0e03
#
_entry.id   c2e9d7d7930e2a128ae8c8cd418c0e03
#
_cell.length_a   1.000
_cell.length_b   1.000
_cell.length_c   1.000
_cell.angle_alpha   90.00
_cell.angle_beta   90.00
_cell.angle_gamma   90.00
#
_symmetry.space_group_name_H-M   'P 1'
#
loop_
_entity.id
_entity.type
_entity.pdbx_description
1 polymer ?
#
loop_
_entity_poly.entity_id
_entity_poly.type
_entity_poly.pdbx_seq_one_letter_code
_entity_poly.pdbx_strand_id
1 'polypeptide(L)'
;MADAERLRAEQAEADARGREQRKADMQRLADRFEGAVGEIIETVSSAATELEASSNTLTRAAERGNGLASAVAAASEEASANVQSVSSASEEMTSSISEISRQVQESARVADVAVGQAQRTNARVGELTKAASRIGDVVELINTIAAQTNLLALNATIEAARAGEAGKGFAVVATEVKALAEQTAKATGEIGQHIGAIQAATEDSVGAIKEIGDTIARMSEISSTIAAAVEEQGAATQEISRNIQHAAQGTSEVSANIGDVQRGAGETGAASAQVHSAAQSLSQESNRLKGEVARFLESVRAA
;
A
#
# COMPACT_ATOMS: atom_id res chain seq x y z
N MET A 1 -112.79 -40.34 -44.77
CA MET A 1 -111.54 -41.09 -44.40
C MET A 1 -110.29 -40.54 -45.11
N ALA A 2 -110.35 -40.25 -46.40
CA ALA A 2 -109.21 -39.71 -47.18
C ALA A 2 -108.56 -38.41 -46.67
N ASP A 3 -109.41 -37.43 -46.19
CA ASP A 3 -108.90 -36.14 -45.67
C ASP A 3 -108.17 -36.26 -44.32
N ALA A 4 -108.55 -37.24 -43.47
CA ALA A 4 -107.87 -37.46 -42.18
C ALA A 4 -106.47 -38.15 -42.36
N GLU A 5 -106.29 -38.98 -43.37
CA GLU A 5 -105.07 -39.60 -43.76
C GLU A 5 -104.10 -38.58 -44.37
N ARG A 6 -104.60 -37.66 -45.21
CA ARG A 6 -103.79 -36.58 -45.80
C ARG A 6 -103.25 -35.58 -44.74
N LEU A 7 -104.15 -35.17 -43.82
CA LEU A 7 -103.71 -34.32 -42.69
C LEU A 7 -102.67 -35.02 -41.80
N ARG A 8 -102.76 -36.32 -41.54
CA ARG A 8 -101.74 -37.09 -40.77
C ARG A 8 -100.42 -37.22 -41.54
N ALA A 9 -100.49 -37.41 -42.88
CA ALA A 9 -99.27 -37.45 -43.70
C ALA A 9 -98.59 -36.08 -43.77
N GLU A 10 -99.35 -34.96 -43.95
CA GLU A 10 -98.78 -33.57 -43.92
C GLU A 10 -98.19 -33.20 -42.53
N GLN A 11 -98.85 -33.68 -41.47
CA GLN A 11 -98.32 -33.47 -40.09
C GLN A 11 -97.11 -34.29 -39.82
N ALA A 12 -97.02 -35.56 -40.31
CA ALA A 12 -95.86 -36.40 -40.22
C ALA A 12 -94.64 -35.86 -41.01
N GLU A 13 -94.93 -35.28 -42.24
CA GLU A 13 -93.91 -34.58 -43.03
C GLU A 13 -93.39 -33.27 -42.37
N ALA A 14 -94.35 -32.48 -41.79
CA ALA A 14 -94.00 -31.27 -41.07
C ALA A 14 -93.11 -31.60 -39.80
N ASP A 15 -93.51 -32.65 -39.05
CA ASP A 15 -92.72 -33.15 -37.90
C ASP A 15 -91.42 -33.72 -38.32
N ALA A 16 -91.31 -34.43 -39.48
CA ALA A 16 -90.08 -34.94 -40.05
C ALA A 16 -89.13 -33.78 -40.44
N ARG A 17 -89.68 -32.76 -41.17
CA ARG A 17 -88.94 -31.54 -41.55
C ARG A 17 -88.43 -30.76 -40.27
N GLY A 18 -89.36 -30.66 -39.30
CA GLY A 18 -88.98 -29.99 -38.01
C GLY A 18 -87.91 -30.75 -37.23
N ARG A 19 -87.85 -32.08 -37.33
CA ARG A 19 -86.77 -32.89 -36.74
C ARG A 19 -85.44 -32.74 -37.48
N GLU A 20 -85.44 -32.79 -38.82
CA GLU A 20 -84.27 -32.57 -39.66
C GLU A 20 -83.70 -31.15 -39.47
N GLN A 21 -84.58 -30.14 -39.38
CA GLN A 21 -84.14 -28.76 -39.16
C GLN A 21 -83.50 -28.58 -37.77
N ARG A 22 -84.08 -29.16 -36.71
CA ARG A 22 -83.49 -29.15 -35.36
C ARG A 22 -82.18 -29.91 -35.32
N LYS A 23 -82.06 -31.03 -36.03
CA LYS A 23 -80.83 -31.79 -36.13
C LYS A 23 -79.70 -30.99 -36.83
N ALA A 24 -80.04 -30.32 -37.94
CA ALA A 24 -79.11 -29.42 -38.66
C ALA A 24 -78.66 -28.19 -37.82
N ASP A 25 -79.63 -27.61 -37.08
CA ASP A 25 -79.34 -26.47 -36.19
C ASP A 25 -78.43 -26.88 -34.99
N MET A 26 -78.70 -28.08 -34.42
CA MET A 26 -77.86 -28.66 -33.37
C MET A 26 -76.46 -28.98 -33.86
N GLN A 27 -76.32 -29.55 -35.07
CA GLN A 27 -75.00 -29.79 -35.67
C GLN A 27 -74.26 -28.48 -35.91
N ARG A 28 -74.87 -27.45 -36.45
CA ARG A 28 -74.22 -26.12 -36.62
C ARG A 28 -73.80 -25.48 -35.30
N LEU A 29 -74.63 -25.64 -34.27
CA LEU A 29 -74.29 -25.15 -32.93
C LEU A 29 -73.08 -25.94 -32.33
N ALA A 30 -73.12 -27.26 -32.49
CA ALA A 30 -72.04 -28.14 -32.06
C ALA A 30 -70.73 -27.79 -32.75
N ASP A 31 -70.71 -27.58 -34.08
CA ASP A 31 -69.51 -27.22 -34.84
C ASP A 31 -68.96 -25.83 -34.45
N ARG A 32 -69.82 -24.84 -34.21
CA ARG A 32 -69.44 -23.51 -33.72
C ARG A 32 -68.82 -23.61 -32.28
N PHE A 33 -69.46 -24.41 -31.45
CA PHE A 33 -68.95 -24.64 -30.07
C PHE A 33 -67.62 -25.35 -30.09
N GLU A 34 -67.44 -26.37 -30.92
CA GLU A 34 -66.17 -27.08 -31.13
C GLU A 34 -65.08 -26.12 -31.57
N GLY A 35 -65.31 -25.28 -32.56
CA GLY A 35 -64.41 -24.30 -33.06
C GLY A 35 -63.95 -23.28 -31.95
N ALA A 36 -64.94 -22.68 -31.29
CA ALA A 36 -64.66 -21.66 -30.26
C ALA A 36 -63.95 -22.22 -29.05
N VAL A 37 -64.40 -23.38 -28.54
CA VAL A 37 -63.76 -24.00 -27.37
C VAL A 37 -62.40 -24.63 -27.74
N GLY A 38 -62.26 -25.18 -28.94
CA GLY A 38 -60.99 -25.73 -29.46
C GLY A 38 -59.97 -24.66 -29.56
N GLU A 39 -60.26 -23.45 -30.07
CA GLU A 39 -59.33 -22.32 -30.12
C GLU A 39 -58.87 -21.87 -28.72
N ILE A 40 -59.81 -21.80 -27.75
CA ILE A 40 -59.49 -21.47 -26.36
C ILE A 40 -58.52 -22.53 -25.75
N ILE A 41 -58.81 -23.82 -25.96
CA ILE A 41 -57.98 -24.92 -25.45
C ILE A 41 -56.56 -24.87 -26.04
N GLU A 42 -56.45 -24.62 -27.36
CA GLU A 42 -55.13 -24.48 -28.01
C GLU A 42 -54.33 -23.30 -27.45
N THR A 43 -55.01 -22.15 -27.29
CA THR A 43 -54.39 -20.94 -26.71
C THR A 43 -53.87 -21.18 -25.28
N VAL A 44 -54.71 -21.82 -24.44
CA VAL A 44 -54.31 -22.14 -23.04
C VAL A 44 -53.19 -23.17 -22.99
N SER A 45 -53.25 -24.20 -23.85
CA SER A 45 -52.17 -25.22 -23.93
C SER A 45 -50.83 -24.63 -24.39
N SER A 46 -50.87 -23.72 -25.38
CA SER A 46 -49.69 -23.00 -25.84
C SER A 46 -49.09 -22.10 -24.75
N ALA A 47 -49.95 -21.33 -24.05
CA ALA A 47 -49.54 -20.51 -22.93
C ALA A 47 -48.96 -21.34 -21.78
N ALA A 48 -49.50 -22.49 -21.46
CA ALA A 48 -48.97 -23.42 -20.46
C ALA A 48 -47.57 -23.89 -20.85
N THR A 49 -47.34 -24.29 -22.11
CA THR A 49 -46.05 -24.71 -22.63
C THR A 49 -45.00 -23.58 -22.54
N GLU A 50 -45.40 -22.35 -22.87
CA GLU A 50 -44.53 -21.16 -22.76
C GLU A 50 -44.14 -20.84 -21.30
N LEU A 51 -45.13 -20.99 -20.39
CA LEU A 51 -44.88 -20.85 -18.94
C LEU A 51 -43.91 -21.92 -18.40
N GLU A 52 -44.04 -23.19 -18.86
CA GLU A 52 -43.07 -24.25 -18.50
C GLU A 52 -41.64 -23.92 -18.98
N ALA A 53 -41.50 -23.46 -20.21
CA ALA A 53 -40.21 -23.08 -20.76
C ALA A 53 -39.60 -21.88 -20.03
N SER A 54 -40.44 -20.87 -19.70
CA SER A 54 -40.02 -19.69 -18.97
C SER A 54 -39.61 -20.01 -17.53
N SER A 55 -40.40 -20.84 -16.83
CA SER A 55 -40.06 -21.25 -15.45
C SER A 55 -38.77 -22.07 -15.38
N ASN A 56 -38.54 -22.98 -16.34
CA ASN A 56 -37.27 -23.70 -16.45
C ASN A 56 -36.06 -22.77 -16.69
N THR A 57 -36.27 -21.70 -17.47
CA THR A 57 -35.24 -20.69 -17.70
C THR A 57 -34.92 -19.87 -16.43
N LEU A 58 -35.99 -19.49 -15.70
CA LEU A 58 -35.85 -18.78 -14.42
C LEU A 58 -35.16 -19.63 -13.35
N THR A 59 -35.51 -20.94 -13.27
CA THR A 59 -34.84 -21.87 -12.34
C THR A 59 -33.35 -21.95 -12.60
N ARG A 60 -32.94 -22.13 -13.87
CA ARG A 60 -31.53 -22.13 -14.26
C ARG A 60 -30.82 -20.78 -14.02
N ALA A 61 -31.52 -19.68 -14.16
CA ALA A 61 -31.00 -18.35 -13.86
C ALA A 61 -30.79 -18.17 -12.35
N ALA A 62 -31.73 -18.64 -11.53
CA ALA A 62 -31.66 -18.63 -10.07
C ALA A 62 -30.48 -19.50 -9.56
N GLU A 63 -30.31 -20.71 -10.09
CA GLU A 63 -29.18 -21.60 -9.77
C GLU A 63 -27.84 -20.96 -10.11
N ARG A 64 -27.71 -20.34 -11.29
CA ARG A 64 -26.50 -19.59 -11.67
C ARG A 64 -26.27 -18.40 -10.79
N GLY A 65 -27.33 -17.63 -10.45
CA GLY A 65 -27.27 -16.51 -9.53
C GLY A 65 -26.72 -16.92 -8.16
N ASN A 66 -27.19 -18.06 -7.65
CA ASN A 66 -26.75 -18.61 -6.38
C ASN A 66 -25.27 -19.06 -6.42
N GLY A 67 -24.83 -19.68 -7.52
CA GLY A 67 -23.44 -20.05 -7.72
C GLY A 67 -22.51 -18.85 -7.80
N LEU A 68 -22.89 -17.79 -8.54
CA LEU A 68 -22.15 -16.55 -8.63
C LEU A 68 -22.07 -15.83 -7.27
N ALA A 69 -23.18 -15.78 -6.54
CA ALA A 69 -23.23 -15.19 -5.22
C ALA A 69 -22.28 -15.92 -4.23
N SER A 70 -22.24 -17.25 -4.28
CA SER A 70 -21.29 -18.04 -3.45
C SER A 70 -19.84 -17.75 -3.81
N ALA A 71 -19.51 -17.59 -5.09
CA ALA A 71 -18.16 -17.21 -5.51
C ALA A 71 -17.77 -15.79 -5.05
N VAL A 72 -18.70 -14.82 -5.13
CA VAL A 72 -18.48 -13.45 -4.63
C VAL A 72 -18.33 -13.45 -3.11
N ALA A 73 -19.11 -14.25 -2.37
CA ALA A 73 -18.96 -14.39 -0.93
C ALA A 73 -17.56 -14.86 -0.53
N ALA A 74 -17.07 -15.93 -1.18
CA ALA A 74 -15.72 -16.44 -0.94
C ALA A 74 -14.64 -15.41 -1.27
N ALA A 75 -14.76 -14.70 -2.40
CA ALA A 75 -13.82 -13.63 -2.76
C ALA A 75 -13.86 -12.45 -1.76
N SER A 76 -15.04 -12.14 -1.19
CA SER A 76 -15.17 -11.10 -0.16
C SER A 76 -14.53 -11.50 1.17
N GLU A 77 -14.62 -12.77 1.55
CA GLU A 77 -13.93 -13.30 2.73
C GLU A 77 -12.39 -13.23 2.56
N GLU A 78 -11.88 -13.62 1.39
CA GLU A 78 -10.45 -13.51 1.06
C GLU A 78 -10.00 -12.04 1.06
N ALA A 79 -10.78 -11.14 0.46
CA ALA A 79 -10.50 -9.71 0.47
C ALA A 79 -10.48 -9.14 1.90
N SER A 80 -11.41 -9.57 2.77
CA SER A 80 -11.45 -9.19 4.19
C SER A 80 -10.19 -9.64 4.95
N ALA A 81 -9.73 -10.87 4.72
CA ALA A 81 -8.49 -11.39 5.29
C ALA A 81 -7.25 -10.59 4.82
N ASN A 82 -7.21 -10.24 3.54
CA ASN A 82 -6.15 -9.40 2.98
C ASN A 82 -6.16 -7.98 3.58
N VAL A 83 -7.32 -7.36 3.70
CA VAL A 83 -7.50 -6.05 4.35
C VAL A 83 -7.00 -6.08 5.79
N GLN A 84 -7.33 -7.13 6.55
CA GLN A 84 -6.83 -7.30 7.92
C GLN A 84 -5.31 -7.44 7.98
N SER A 85 -4.71 -8.18 7.04
CA SER A 85 -3.25 -8.34 6.96
C SER A 85 -2.55 -7.02 6.65
N VAL A 86 -3.11 -6.22 5.69
CA VAL A 86 -2.58 -4.90 5.35
C VAL A 86 -2.75 -3.92 6.51
N SER A 87 -3.84 -4.02 7.28
CA SER A 87 -4.04 -3.22 8.51
C SER A 87 -2.93 -3.46 9.52
N SER A 88 -2.63 -4.73 9.82
CA SER A 88 -1.56 -5.08 10.75
C SER A 88 -0.18 -4.62 10.28
N ALA A 89 0.11 -4.74 8.97
CA ALA A 89 1.35 -4.24 8.38
C ALA A 89 1.46 -2.71 8.45
N SER A 90 0.33 -1.99 8.31
CA SER A 90 0.30 -0.52 8.43
C SER A 90 0.52 -0.04 9.87
N GLU A 91 0.02 -0.78 10.86
CA GLU A 91 0.29 -0.51 12.27
C GLU A 91 1.78 -0.71 12.61
N GLU A 92 2.38 -1.79 12.12
CA GLU A 92 3.81 -2.05 12.28
C GLU A 92 4.67 -0.97 11.57
N MET A 93 4.25 -0.53 10.39
CA MET A 93 4.90 0.56 9.66
C MET A 93 4.82 1.88 10.44
N THR A 94 3.67 2.20 11.05
CA THR A 94 3.50 3.39 11.89
C THR A 94 4.46 3.36 13.08
N SER A 95 4.59 2.22 13.75
CA SER A 95 5.55 2.03 14.83
C SER A 95 7.00 2.20 14.37
N SER A 96 7.35 1.62 13.22
CA SER A 96 8.69 1.73 12.63
C SER A 96 9.03 3.16 12.24
N ILE A 97 8.10 3.90 11.65
CA ILE A 97 8.26 5.33 11.29
C ILE A 97 8.50 6.17 12.56
N SER A 98 7.77 5.91 13.64
CA SER A 98 7.96 6.60 14.92
C SER A 98 9.35 6.34 15.50
N GLU A 99 9.82 5.10 15.45
CA GLU A 99 11.17 4.74 15.93
C GLU A 99 12.27 5.37 15.05
N ILE A 100 12.09 5.36 13.71
CA ILE A 100 13.04 6.04 12.79
C ILE A 100 13.07 7.55 13.09
N SER A 101 11.93 8.18 13.29
CA SER A 101 11.85 9.60 13.65
C SER A 101 12.66 9.90 14.92
N ARG A 102 12.48 9.10 15.96
CA ARG A 102 13.26 9.21 17.21
C ARG A 102 14.76 9.04 16.98
N GLN A 103 15.18 8.07 16.16
CA GLN A 103 16.61 7.82 15.87
C GLN A 103 17.23 8.95 15.05
N VAL A 104 16.49 9.52 14.11
CA VAL A 104 16.95 10.67 13.32
C VAL A 104 17.16 11.90 14.20
N GLN A 105 16.22 12.19 15.11
CA GLN A 105 16.36 13.29 16.06
C GLN A 105 17.56 13.10 16.97
N GLU A 106 17.78 11.88 17.46
CA GLU A 106 18.96 11.56 18.28
C GLU A 106 20.25 11.69 17.48
N SER A 107 20.26 11.26 16.21
CA SER A 107 21.41 11.41 15.32
C SER A 107 21.77 12.89 15.09
N ALA A 108 20.76 13.73 14.87
CA ALA A 108 20.96 15.19 14.74
C ALA A 108 21.55 15.79 16.04
N ARG A 109 21.04 15.38 17.21
CA ARG A 109 21.55 15.81 18.51
C ARG A 109 23.00 15.38 18.73
N VAL A 110 23.36 14.15 18.38
CA VAL A 110 24.72 13.64 18.49
C VAL A 110 25.66 14.38 17.55
N ALA A 111 25.21 14.68 16.33
CA ALA A 111 25.99 15.51 15.38
C ALA A 111 26.26 16.90 15.93
N ASP A 112 25.27 17.57 16.51
CA ASP A 112 25.46 18.91 17.11
C ASP A 112 26.46 18.90 18.26
N VAL A 113 26.39 17.90 19.15
CA VAL A 113 27.36 17.70 20.21
C VAL A 113 28.77 17.48 19.66
N ALA A 114 28.92 16.72 18.59
CA ALA A 114 30.22 16.41 17.96
C ALA A 114 30.81 17.65 17.27
N VAL A 115 29.98 18.51 16.61
CA VAL A 115 30.44 19.81 16.11
C VAL A 115 30.99 20.68 17.24
N GLY A 116 30.27 20.79 18.35
CA GLY A 116 30.75 21.52 19.52
C GLY A 116 32.05 20.96 20.09
N GLN A 117 32.23 19.64 20.05
CA GLN A 117 33.49 18.98 20.48
C GLN A 117 34.64 19.32 19.51
N ALA A 118 34.42 19.22 18.21
CA ALA A 118 35.43 19.59 17.19
C ALA A 118 35.86 21.05 17.34
N GLN A 119 34.93 21.97 17.54
CA GLN A 119 35.25 23.38 17.78
C GLN A 119 36.12 23.59 19.04
N ARG A 120 35.78 22.93 20.16
CA ARG A 120 36.56 23.01 21.40
C ARG A 120 37.96 22.43 21.22
N THR A 121 38.09 21.33 20.49
CA THR A 121 39.37 20.69 20.19
C THR A 121 40.21 21.60 19.30
N ASN A 122 39.63 22.19 18.28
CA ASN A 122 40.30 23.15 17.39
C ASN A 122 40.83 24.37 18.16
N ALA A 123 40.07 24.92 19.09
CA ALA A 123 40.50 26.01 19.94
C ALA A 123 41.71 25.61 20.81
N ARG A 124 41.70 24.40 21.40
CA ARG A 124 42.84 23.90 22.21
C ARG A 124 44.12 23.69 21.38
N VAL A 125 43.97 23.15 20.15
CA VAL A 125 45.14 22.99 19.25
C VAL A 125 45.67 24.36 18.82
N GLY A 126 44.77 25.35 18.60
CA GLY A 126 45.22 26.73 18.37
C GLY A 126 46.02 27.35 19.51
N GLU A 127 45.70 27.04 20.78
CA GLU A 127 46.53 27.45 21.93
C GLU A 127 47.87 26.75 21.98
N LEU A 128 47.93 25.45 21.56
CA LEU A 128 49.20 24.72 21.43
C LEU A 128 50.08 25.33 20.35
N THR A 129 49.54 25.71 19.21
CA THR A 129 50.27 26.40 18.14
C THR A 129 50.89 27.71 18.64
N LYS A 130 50.11 28.52 19.37
CA LYS A 130 50.60 29.76 19.98
C LYS A 130 51.73 29.50 21.02
N ALA A 131 51.60 28.43 21.82
CA ALA A 131 52.61 28.05 22.79
C ALA A 131 53.89 27.60 22.10
N ALA A 132 53.80 26.76 21.08
CA ALA A 132 54.97 26.33 20.28
C ALA A 132 55.66 27.53 19.60
N SER A 133 54.93 28.50 19.07
CA SER A 133 55.50 29.73 18.51
C SER A 133 56.32 30.49 19.55
N ARG A 134 55.77 30.70 20.76
CA ARG A 134 56.45 31.39 21.86
C ARG A 134 57.72 30.66 22.31
N ILE A 135 57.72 29.31 22.29
CA ILE A 135 58.92 28.52 22.60
C ILE A 135 59.97 28.71 21.48
N GLY A 136 59.51 28.76 20.20
CA GLY A 136 60.39 29.05 19.06
C GLY A 136 61.14 30.39 19.23
N ASP A 137 60.39 31.46 19.60
CA ASP A 137 60.97 32.79 19.85
C ASP A 137 62.00 32.78 20.96
N VAL A 138 61.73 32.04 22.04
CA VAL A 138 62.70 31.86 23.14
C VAL A 138 63.94 31.08 22.70
N VAL A 139 63.81 30.01 21.92
CA VAL A 139 64.89 29.23 21.38
C VAL A 139 65.76 30.07 20.46
N GLU A 140 65.20 30.91 19.60
CA GLU A 140 65.97 31.84 18.77
C GLU A 140 66.75 32.87 19.59
N LEU A 141 66.12 33.40 20.67
CA LEU A 141 66.85 34.28 21.60
C LEU A 141 68.04 33.60 22.28
N ILE A 142 67.87 32.35 22.75
CA ILE A 142 68.95 31.56 23.35
C ILE A 142 70.11 31.34 22.34
N ASN A 143 69.73 31.00 21.09
CA ASN A 143 70.71 30.82 20.01
C ASN A 143 71.53 32.12 19.76
N THR A 144 70.82 33.28 19.75
CA THR A 144 71.45 34.58 19.63
C THR A 144 72.41 34.87 20.81
N ILE A 145 72.01 34.56 22.07
CA ILE A 145 72.88 34.67 23.25
C ILE A 145 74.11 33.75 23.16
N ALA A 146 73.91 32.50 22.69
CA ALA A 146 74.98 31.56 22.48
C ALA A 146 76.03 32.09 21.46
N ALA A 147 75.56 32.65 20.35
CA ALA A 147 76.39 33.28 19.35
C ALA A 147 77.22 34.49 19.92
N GLN A 148 76.53 35.34 20.68
CA GLN A 148 77.16 36.47 21.37
C GLN A 148 78.22 36.00 22.40
N THR A 149 77.87 34.95 23.16
CA THR A 149 78.78 34.37 24.17
C THR A 149 80.04 33.75 23.53
N ASN A 150 79.82 33.08 22.37
CA ASN A 150 80.94 32.52 21.58
C ASN A 150 81.85 33.65 21.07
N LEU A 151 81.33 34.80 20.61
CA LEU A 151 82.15 35.93 20.21
C LEU A 151 82.90 36.58 21.39
N LEU A 152 82.23 36.70 22.54
CA LEU A 152 82.89 37.18 23.77
C LEU A 152 84.02 36.26 24.24
N ALA A 153 83.79 34.97 24.20
CA ALA A 153 84.77 33.96 24.53
C ALA A 153 85.97 33.98 23.57
N LEU A 154 85.70 34.17 22.27
CA LEU A 154 86.80 34.33 21.27
C LEU A 154 87.60 35.57 21.56
N ASN A 155 86.98 36.72 21.84
CA ASN A 155 87.69 37.94 22.19
C ASN A 155 88.57 37.77 23.48
N ALA A 156 88.00 37.10 24.49
CA ALA A 156 88.77 36.81 25.73
C ALA A 156 89.94 35.86 25.45
N THR A 157 89.80 34.88 24.55
CA THR A 157 90.88 34.00 24.14
C THR A 157 92.01 34.77 23.43
N ILE A 158 91.65 35.73 22.58
CA ILE A 158 92.63 36.58 21.90
C ILE A 158 93.38 37.47 22.92
N GLU A 159 92.74 38.10 23.89
CA GLU A 159 93.32 38.95 24.87
C GLU A 159 94.16 38.14 25.89
N ALA A 160 93.76 36.92 26.26
CA ALA A 160 94.55 36.00 27.06
C ALA A 160 95.84 35.59 26.36
N ALA A 161 95.82 35.36 25.07
CA ALA A 161 97.01 35.09 24.27
C ALA A 161 97.95 36.31 24.21
N ARG A 162 97.44 37.50 24.23
CA ARG A 162 98.17 38.77 24.22
C ARG A 162 98.85 39.07 25.54
N ALA A 163 98.31 38.56 26.66
CA ALA A 163 98.91 38.72 28.00
C ALA A 163 100.05 37.73 28.29
N GLY A 164 100.40 36.82 27.36
CA GLY A 164 101.47 35.87 27.46
C GLY A 164 101.36 34.88 28.66
N GLU A 165 102.39 34.66 29.41
CA GLU A 165 102.42 33.73 30.58
C GLU A 165 101.32 34.06 31.63
N ALA A 166 101.06 35.35 31.87
CA ALA A 166 100.07 35.81 32.86
C ALA A 166 98.62 35.49 32.41
N GLY A 167 98.33 35.28 31.11
CA GLY A 167 97.06 35.00 30.58
C GLY A 167 96.64 33.51 30.47
N LYS A 168 97.51 32.57 30.75
CA LYS A 168 97.28 31.12 30.55
C LYS A 168 96.04 30.58 31.23
N GLY A 169 95.79 30.98 32.51
CA GLY A 169 94.54 30.55 33.22
C GLY A 169 93.26 31.10 32.59
N PHE A 170 93.29 32.35 32.11
CA PHE A 170 92.18 32.96 31.42
C PHE A 170 91.92 32.33 30.04
N ALA A 171 92.95 31.90 29.31
CA ALA A 171 92.84 31.24 28.04
C ALA A 171 92.07 29.90 28.16
N VAL A 172 92.35 29.11 29.21
CA VAL A 172 91.61 27.85 29.45
C VAL A 172 90.10 28.08 29.69
N VAL A 173 89.78 29.07 30.56
CA VAL A 173 88.38 29.41 30.85
C VAL A 173 87.63 29.94 29.59
N ALA A 174 88.31 30.79 28.81
CA ALA A 174 87.76 31.31 27.57
C ALA A 174 87.48 30.21 26.53
N THR A 175 88.37 29.23 26.42
CA THR A 175 88.21 28.07 25.55
C THR A 175 87.05 27.20 26.01
N GLU A 176 86.85 26.98 27.30
CA GLU A 176 85.72 26.22 27.86
C GLU A 176 84.40 26.94 27.67
N VAL A 177 84.36 28.27 27.89
CA VAL A 177 83.13 29.08 27.62
C VAL A 177 82.79 29.06 26.15
N LYS A 178 83.78 29.10 25.24
CA LYS A 178 83.54 28.98 23.82
C LYS A 178 82.97 27.62 23.47
N ALA A 179 83.47 26.51 23.95
CA ALA A 179 82.98 25.17 23.72
C ALA A 179 81.55 25.00 24.25
N LEU A 180 81.22 25.58 25.42
CA LEU A 180 79.90 25.57 25.99
C LEU A 180 78.86 26.38 25.13
N ALA A 181 79.32 27.54 24.60
CA ALA A 181 78.51 28.34 23.70
C ALA A 181 78.20 27.61 22.38
N GLU A 182 79.17 26.94 21.78
CA GLU A 182 79.02 26.11 20.60
C GLU A 182 78.07 24.93 20.86
N GLN A 183 78.18 24.26 22.01
CA GLN A 183 77.24 23.19 22.42
C GLN A 183 75.87 23.69 22.67
N THR A 184 75.67 24.89 23.25
CA THR A 184 74.38 25.54 23.46
C THR A 184 73.73 25.86 22.12
N ALA A 185 74.48 26.44 21.15
CA ALA A 185 73.96 26.76 19.82
C ALA A 185 73.48 25.48 19.06
N LYS A 186 74.26 24.37 19.23
CA LYS A 186 73.85 23.09 18.63
C LYS A 186 72.57 22.55 19.25
N ALA A 187 72.43 22.54 20.57
CA ALA A 187 71.30 22.09 21.32
C ALA A 187 70.04 22.92 20.99
N THR A 188 70.18 24.25 20.92
CA THR A 188 69.03 25.13 20.49
C THR A 188 68.66 24.92 19.06
N GLY A 189 69.57 24.63 18.15
CA GLY A 189 69.24 24.24 16.77
C GLY A 189 68.43 22.97 16.68
N GLU A 190 68.81 21.92 17.47
CA GLU A 190 67.99 20.68 17.55
C GLU A 190 66.61 20.92 18.15
N ILE A 191 66.47 21.72 19.21
CA ILE A 191 65.16 22.11 19.79
C ILE A 191 64.32 22.90 18.78
N GLY A 192 64.94 23.81 18.01
CA GLY A 192 64.25 24.57 16.96
C GLY A 192 63.64 23.67 15.88
N GLN A 193 64.38 22.62 15.50
CA GLN A 193 63.79 21.61 14.55
C GLN A 193 62.63 20.87 15.18
N HIS A 194 62.70 20.48 16.45
CA HIS A 194 61.53 19.84 17.11
C HIS A 194 60.32 20.75 17.24
N ILE A 195 60.54 22.03 17.55
CA ILE A 195 59.46 23.03 17.61
C ILE A 195 58.82 23.22 16.23
N GLY A 196 59.60 23.32 15.15
CA GLY A 196 59.08 23.38 13.79
C GLY A 196 58.25 22.16 13.42
N ALA A 197 58.72 20.95 13.82
CA ALA A 197 57.93 19.73 13.60
C ALA A 197 56.62 19.71 14.40
N ILE A 198 56.60 20.23 15.64
CA ILE A 198 55.36 20.37 16.45
C ILE A 198 54.41 21.36 15.80
N GLN A 199 54.89 22.50 15.29
CA GLN A 199 54.06 23.50 14.60
C GLN A 199 53.41 22.91 13.36
N ALA A 200 54.16 22.22 12.51
CA ALA A 200 53.62 21.53 11.34
C ALA A 200 52.54 20.49 11.71
N ALA A 201 52.82 19.64 12.70
CA ALA A 201 51.86 18.61 13.14
C ALA A 201 50.57 19.21 13.77
N THR A 202 50.68 20.37 14.44
CA THR A 202 49.50 21.08 14.97
C THR A 202 48.67 21.73 13.85
N GLU A 203 49.31 22.26 12.82
CA GLU A 203 48.62 22.83 11.65
C GLU A 203 47.87 21.74 10.87
N ASP A 204 48.50 20.61 10.62
CA ASP A 204 47.86 19.44 10.02
C ASP A 204 46.65 18.96 10.86
N SER A 205 46.79 18.97 12.19
CA SER A 205 45.69 18.60 13.11
C SER A 205 44.53 19.57 13.05
N VAL A 206 44.77 20.87 12.90
CA VAL A 206 43.71 21.90 12.69
C VAL A 206 42.95 21.63 11.38
N GLY A 207 43.68 21.30 10.31
CA GLY A 207 43.09 20.95 9.02
C GLY A 207 42.15 19.73 9.14
N ALA A 208 42.67 18.64 9.75
CA ALA A 208 41.88 17.42 9.94
C ALA A 208 40.64 17.63 10.84
N ILE A 209 40.74 18.40 11.90
CA ILE A 209 39.61 18.73 12.78
C ILE A 209 38.53 19.56 12.02
N LYS A 210 38.95 20.46 11.15
CA LYS A 210 38.03 21.24 10.31
C LYS A 210 37.28 20.32 9.35
N GLU A 211 37.95 19.42 8.65
CA GLU A 211 37.30 18.43 7.75
C GLU A 211 36.30 17.53 8.49
N ILE A 212 36.65 17.10 9.73
CA ILE A 212 35.73 16.37 10.59
C ILE A 212 34.49 17.24 10.91
N GLY A 213 34.68 18.50 11.27
CA GLY A 213 33.58 19.43 11.55
C GLY A 213 32.66 19.62 10.35
N ASP A 214 33.19 19.80 9.16
CA ASP A 214 32.42 19.93 7.91
C ASP A 214 31.66 18.64 7.60
N THR A 215 32.25 17.49 7.81
CA THR A 215 31.60 16.18 7.64
C THR A 215 30.43 16.02 8.58
N ILE A 216 30.57 16.37 9.85
CA ILE A 216 29.50 16.29 10.86
C ILE A 216 28.37 17.29 10.54
N ALA A 217 28.70 18.50 10.07
CA ALA A 217 27.70 19.47 9.63
C ALA A 217 26.83 18.91 8.48
N ARG A 218 27.44 18.25 7.52
CA ARG A 218 26.71 17.53 6.44
C ARG A 218 25.84 16.39 6.98
N MET A 219 26.28 15.65 8.00
CA MET A 219 25.45 14.62 8.65
C MET A 219 24.19 15.23 9.29
N SER A 220 24.31 16.41 9.89
CA SER A 220 23.16 17.14 10.45
C SER A 220 22.16 17.54 9.36
N GLU A 221 22.64 18.03 8.22
CA GLU A 221 21.78 18.38 7.07
C GLU A 221 21.06 17.14 6.50
N ILE A 222 21.78 16.03 6.35
CA ILE A 222 21.19 14.75 5.92
C ILE A 222 20.14 14.29 6.92
N SER A 223 20.39 14.38 8.21
CA SER A 223 19.42 14.01 9.26
C SER A 223 18.15 14.86 9.17
N SER A 224 18.27 16.15 8.90
CA SER A 224 17.11 17.04 8.67
C SER A 224 16.30 16.63 7.44
N THR A 225 16.98 16.26 6.35
CA THR A 225 16.31 15.78 5.12
C THR A 225 15.58 14.46 5.37
N ILE A 226 16.19 13.54 6.10
CA ILE A 226 15.55 12.26 6.48
C ILE A 226 14.34 12.52 7.38
N ALA A 227 14.43 13.46 8.33
CA ALA A 227 13.30 13.81 9.20
C ALA A 227 12.08 14.26 8.39
N ALA A 228 12.27 15.13 7.39
CA ALA A 228 11.19 15.59 6.52
C ALA A 228 10.57 14.41 5.71
N ALA A 229 11.41 13.51 5.18
CA ALA A 229 10.94 12.33 4.46
C ALA A 229 10.15 11.36 5.37
N VAL A 230 10.57 11.21 6.62
CA VAL A 230 9.89 10.38 7.63
C VAL A 230 8.53 10.97 8.02
N GLU A 231 8.42 12.30 8.13
CA GLU A 231 7.13 12.97 8.35
C GLU A 231 6.16 12.74 7.18
N GLU A 232 6.64 12.85 5.95
CA GLU A 232 5.84 12.57 4.75
C GLU A 232 5.39 11.10 4.70
N GLN A 233 6.28 10.14 5.02
CA GLN A 233 5.94 8.74 5.14
C GLN A 233 4.90 8.48 6.22
N GLY A 234 4.98 9.18 7.35
CA GLY A 234 4.00 9.12 8.42
C GLY A 234 2.61 9.55 7.97
N ALA A 235 2.52 10.67 7.24
CA ALA A 235 1.27 11.15 6.67
C ALA A 235 0.67 10.16 5.64
N ALA A 236 1.51 9.62 4.74
CA ALA A 236 1.10 8.62 3.76
C ALA A 236 0.60 7.33 4.43
N THR A 237 1.27 6.86 5.48
CA THR A 237 0.86 5.65 6.21
C THR A 237 -0.49 5.85 6.93
N GLN A 238 -0.75 7.04 7.46
CA GLN A 238 -2.06 7.38 8.02
C GLN A 238 -3.16 7.40 6.96
N GLU A 239 -2.87 7.87 5.75
CA GLU A 239 -3.81 7.81 4.63
C GLU A 239 -4.09 6.36 4.20
N ILE A 240 -3.06 5.52 4.13
CA ILE A 240 -3.20 4.08 3.88
C ILE A 240 -4.11 3.45 4.93
N SER A 241 -3.92 3.74 6.21
CA SER A 241 -4.76 3.20 7.30
C SER A 241 -6.24 3.59 7.14
N ARG A 242 -6.53 4.83 6.73
CA ARG A 242 -7.91 5.27 6.43
C ARG A 242 -8.50 4.52 5.24
N ASN A 243 -7.72 4.35 4.16
CA ASN A 243 -8.16 3.62 2.97
C ASN A 243 -8.44 2.14 3.29
N ILE A 244 -7.66 1.52 4.16
CA ILE A 244 -7.88 0.16 4.66
C ILE A 244 -9.21 0.07 5.40
N GLN A 245 -9.54 1.03 6.27
CA GLN A 245 -10.82 1.06 6.97
C GLN A 245 -12.00 1.16 5.99
N HIS A 246 -11.90 2.01 4.96
CA HIS A 246 -12.90 2.10 3.91
C HIS A 246 -13.03 0.79 3.11
N ALA A 247 -11.90 0.14 2.79
CA ALA A 247 -11.91 -1.14 2.10
C ALA A 247 -12.56 -2.24 2.96
N ALA A 248 -12.27 -2.28 4.27
CA ALA A 248 -12.91 -3.20 5.22
C ALA A 248 -14.43 -3.02 5.25
N GLN A 249 -14.90 -1.78 5.34
CA GLN A 249 -16.32 -1.47 5.32
C GLN A 249 -16.96 -1.89 3.99
N GLY A 250 -16.34 -1.53 2.85
CA GLY A 250 -16.84 -1.91 1.53
C GLY A 250 -16.93 -3.42 1.33
N THR A 251 -15.92 -4.17 1.80
CA THR A 251 -15.93 -5.64 1.75
C THR A 251 -17.05 -6.23 2.60
N SER A 252 -17.30 -5.67 3.79
CA SER A 252 -18.39 -6.08 4.67
C SER A 252 -19.77 -5.80 4.03
N GLU A 253 -19.94 -4.65 3.38
CA GLU A 253 -21.17 -4.30 2.65
C GLU A 253 -21.41 -5.25 1.46
N VAL A 254 -20.35 -5.58 0.70
CA VAL A 254 -20.45 -6.58 -0.38
C VAL A 254 -20.87 -7.92 0.17
N SER A 255 -20.30 -8.37 1.30
CA SER A 255 -20.66 -9.64 1.94
C SER A 255 -22.12 -9.66 2.39
N ALA A 256 -22.64 -8.58 2.95
CA ALA A 256 -24.05 -8.46 3.32
C ALA A 256 -24.99 -8.50 2.09
N ASN A 257 -24.68 -7.70 1.07
CA ASN A 257 -25.49 -7.61 -0.15
C ASN A 257 -25.53 -8.94 -0.91
N ILE A 258 -24.44 -9.70 -0.90
CA ILE A 258 -24.42 -10.99 -1.60
C ILE A 258 -25.30 -12.04 -0.90
N GLY A 259 -25.44 -11.94 0.44
CA GLY A 259 -26.43 -12.74 1.17
C GLY A 259 -27.86 -12.44 0.74
N ASP A 260 -28.19 -11.19 0.47
CA ASP A 260 -29.51 -10.81 -0.05
C ASP A 260 -29.73 -11.31 -1.49
N VAL A 261 -28.67 -11.27 -2.33
CA VAL A 261 -28.73 -11.85 -3.69
C VAL A 261 -28.96 -13.36 -3.64
N GLN A 262 -28.31 -14.09 -2.74
CA GLN A 262 -28.54 -15.54 -2.55
C GLN A 262 -29.99 -15.82 -2.14
N ARG A 263 -30.52 -15.06 -1.20
CA ARG A 263 -31.91 -15.20 -0.76
C ARG A 263 -32.87 -14.93 -1.92
N GLY A 264 -32.70 -13.83 -2.67
CA GLY A 264 -33.50 -13.49 -3.83
C GLY A 264 -33.44 -14.54 -4.95
N ALA A 265 -32.26 -15.13 -5.19
CA ALA A 265 -32.12 -16.24 -6.12
C ALA A 265 -32.88 -17.49 -5.63
N GLY A 266 -32.80 -17.82 -4.35
CA GLY A 266 -33.57 -18.91 -3.74
C GLY A 266 -35.07 -18.72 -3.86
N GLU A 267 -35.59 -17.52 -3.56
CA GLU A 267 -36.98 -17.16 -3.70
C GLU A 267 -37.46 -17.23 -5.16
N THR A 268 -36.62 -16.76 -6.10
CA THR A 268 -36.90 -16.84 -7.55
C THR A 268 -36.98 -18.28 -7.99
N GLY A 269 -36.08 -19.16 -7.54
CA GLY A 269 -36.10 -20.59 -7.83
C GLY A 269 -37.39 -21.26 -7.31
N ALA A 270 -37.79 -20.97 -6.08
CA ALA A 270 -38.99 -21.50 -5.47
C ALA A 270 -40.26 -21.02 -6.22
N ALA A 271 -40.35 -19.74 -6.54
CA ALA A 271 -41.47 -19.19 -7.33
C ALA A 271 -41.56 -19.79 -8.73
N SER A 272 -40.38 -19.98 -9.38
CA SER A 272 -40.30 -20.62 -10.70
C SER A 272 -40.80 -22.09 -10.68
N ALA A 273 -40.45 -22.85 -9.63
CA ALA A 273 -40.94 -24.20 -9.43
C ALA A 273 -42.47 -24.24 -9.25
N GLN A 274 -43.06 -23.27 -8.56
CA GLN A 274 -44.51 -23.13 -8.40
C GLN A 274 -45.19 -22.82 -9.75
N VAL A 275 -44.63 -21.87 -10.55
CA VAL A 275 -45.12 -21.54 -11.88
C VAL A 275 -45.06 -22.75 -12.80
N HIS A 276 -43.95 -23.52 -12.75
CA HIS A 276 -43.78 -24.75 -13.51
C HIS A 276 -44.86 -25.78 -13.17
N SER A 277 -45.13 -26.02 -11.90
CA SER A 277 -46.19 -26.93 -11.44
C SER A 277 -47.59 -26.46 -11.86
N ALA A 278 -47.86 -25.18 -11.76
CA ALA A 278 -49.14 -24.59 -12.22
C ALA A 278 -49.33 -24.74 -13.74
N ALA A 279 -48.29 -24.49 -14.52
CA ALA A 279 -48.31 -24.65 -15.97
C ALA A 279 -48.53 -26.11 -16.37
N GLN A 280 -47.89 -27.09 -15.72
CA GLN A 280 -48.15 -28.50 -15.92
C GLN A 280 -49.62 -28.88 -15.60
N SER A 281 -50.15 -28.39 -14.49
CA SER A 281 -51.56 -28.61 -14.13
C SER A 281 -52.51 -28.01 -15.16
N LEU A 282 -52.20 -26.81 -15.66
CA LEU A 282 -53.00 -26.14 -16.70
C LEU A 282 -52.98 -26.90 -18.03
N SER A 283 -51.83 -27.43 -18.43
CA SER A 283 -51.67 -28.30 -19.61
C SER A 283 -52.48 -29.59 -19.47
N GLN A 284 -52.45 -30.24 -18.28
CA GLN A 284 -53.28 -31.45 -18.01
C GLN A 284 -54.77 -31.15 -18.06
N GLU A 285 -55.23 -30.05 -17.41
CA GLU A 285 -56.66 -29.68 -17.45
C GLU A 285 -57.13 -29.30 -18.84
N SER A 286 -56.30 -28.62 -19.63
CA SER A 286 -56.59 -28.31 -21.03
C SER A 286 -56.80 -29.58 -21.87
N ASN A 287 -55.92 -30.56 -21.71
CA ASN A 287 -56.06 -31.87 -22.38
C ASN A 287 -57.29 -32.62 -21.91
N ARG A 288 -57.62 -32.57 -20.62
CA ARG A 288 -58.84 -33.16 -20.07
C ARG A 288 -60.10 -32.50 -20.67
N LEU A 289 -60.14 -31.16 -20.69
CA LEU A 289 -61.22 -30.38 -21.27
C LEU A 289 -61.44 -30.72 -22.75
N LYS A 290 -60.35 -30.85 -23.53
CA LYS A 290 -60.40 -31.29 -24.93
C LYS A 290 -61.10 -32.64 -25.07
N GLY A 291 -60.78 -33.61 -24.21
CA GLY A 291 -61.41 -34.92 -24.18
C GLY A 291 -62.88 -34.87 -23.79
N GLU A 292 -63.26 -34.04 -22.81
CA GLU A 292 -64.69 -33.85 -22.41
C GLU A 292 -65.51 -33.22 -23.51
N VAL A 293 -65.00 -32.16 -24.16
CA VAL A 293 -65.67 -31.50 -25.30
C VAL A 293 -65.83 -32.46 -26.45
N ALA A 294 -64.84 -33.28 -26.80
CA ALA A 294 -64.98 -34.28 -27.85
C ALA A 294 -66.09 -35.31 -27.54
N ARG A 295 -66.14 -35.82 -26.31
CA ARG A 295 -67.23 -36.75 -25.86
C ARG A 295 -68.62 -36.13 -25.88
N PHE A 296 -68.76 -34.89 -25.44
CA PHE A 296 -69.94 -34.13 -25.47
C PHE A 296 -70.49 -33.97 -26.93
N LEU A 297 -69.62 -33.57 -27.84
CA LEU A 297 -69.92 -33.38 -29.24
C LEU A 297 -70.36 -34.68 -29.94
N GLU A 298 -69.67 -35.79 -29.58
CA GLU A 298 -70.06 -37.12 -30.05
C GLU A 298 -71.52 -37.46 -29.62
N SER A 299 -71.84 -37.19 -28.34
CA SER A 299 -73.21 -37.41 -27.83
C SER A 299 -74.26 -36.55 -28.49
N VAL A 300 -73.95 -35.29 -28.80
CA VAL A 300 -74.86 -34.33 -29.48
C VAL A 300 -75.08 -34.69 -30.95
N ARG A 301 -74.00 -35.19 -31.64
CA ARG A 301 -74.11 -35.62 -33.05
C ARG A 301 -74.83 -36.95 -33.21
N ALA A 302 -74.82 -37.82 -32.17
CA ALA A 302 -75.54 -39.10 -32.16
C ALA A 302 -77.07 -38.96 -31.88
N ALA A 303 -77.49 -37.89 -31.26
CA ALA A 303 -78.89 -37.57 -30.97
C ALA A 303 -79.59 -36.94 -32.16
#